data_2a1d5a1daee073555664bfc3ac3c5de0
#
_entry.id   2a1d5a1daee073555664bfc3ac3c5de0
#
_cell.length_a   1.000
_cell.length_b   1.000
_cell.length_c   1.000
_cell.angle_alpha   90.00
_cell.angle_beta   90.00
_cell.angle_gamma   90.00
#
_symmetry.space_group_name_H-M   'P 1'
#
loop_
_entity.id
_entity.type
_entity.pdbx_description
1 polymer ?
#
loop_
_entity_poly.entity_id
_entity_poly.type
_entity_poly.pdbx_seq_one_letter_code
_entity_poly.pdbx_strand_id
1 'polypeptide(L)'
;QPEHKTRIVNAWRSKGKITAMTGDGVNDAPSIKSADIGIGMGITGTDVTKNVADMVLTDDNFATIVNAVEEGRRIYDNIRKAIQFLLGSNLAEVLAIFTATLLGFTILEAPHLLFINLVTDCFPALALGLEPAEPDTMHRPPRDSRDTIFSGGLGVDIVYQGLLVTVLTLTSY
;
A
#
# COMPACT_ATOMS: atom_id res chain seq x y z
N GLN A 1 19.10 -2.24 30.44
CA GLN A 1 17.84 -2.57 31.15
C GLN A 1 16.69 -2.37 30.17
N PRO A 2 15.58 -3.13 30.26
CA PRO A 2 14.42 -3.07 29.35
C PRO A 2 13.84 -1.65 29.19
N GLU A 3 13.80 -0.89 30.28
CA GLU A 3 13.30 0.50 30.31
C GLU A 3 14.12 1.43 29.39
N HIS A 4 15.43 1.20 29.25
CA HIS A 4 16.27 2.01 28.37
C HIS A 4 15.93 1.78 26.91
N LYS A 5 15.61 0.53 26.51
CA LYS A 5 15.21 0.20 25.15
C LYS A 5 13.91 0.94 24.77
N THR A 6 12.90 0.88 25.63
CA THR A 6 11.64 1.61 25.46
C THR A 6 11.84 3.12 25.38
N ARG A 7 12.71 3.69 26.21
CA ARG A 7 13.05 5.13 26.15
C ARG A 7 13.71 5.52 24.83
N ILE A 8 14.61 4.70 24.31
CA ILE A 8 15.28 4.94 23.02
C ILE A 8 14.24 4.92 21.88
N VAL A 9 13.39 3.91 21.84
CA VAL A 9 12.29 3.82 20.86
C VAL A 9 11.42 5.08 20.89
N ASN A 10 10.94 5.44 22.08
CA ASN A 10 10.08 6.63 22.25
C ASN A 10 10.80 7.93 21.88
N ALA A 11 12.11 8.05 22.15
CA ALA A 11 12.89 9.22 21.77
C ALA A 11 13.02 9.38 20.24
N TRP A 12 13.14 8.29 19.50
CA TRP A 12 13.14 8.32 18.05
C TRP A 12 11.76 8.62 17.48
N ARG A 13 10.70 8.02 18.03
CA ARG A 13 9.32 8.29 17.66
C ARG A 13 8.93 9.75 17.89
N SER A 14 9.35 10.34 19.02
CA SER A 14 9.10 11.77 19.32
C SER A 14 9.77 12.73 18.32
N LYS A 15 10.79 12.27 17.60
CA LYS A 15 11.42 12.99 16.49
C LYS A 15 10.74 12.73 15.13
N GLY A 16 9.57 12.08 15.11
CA GLY A 16 8.85 11.75 13.89
C GLY A 16 9.47 10.63 13.05
N LYS A 17 10.33 9.79 13.65
CA LYS A 17 10.92 8.64 12.96
C LYS A 17 10.07 7.40 13.18
N ILE A 18 9.85 6.63 12.12
CA ILE A 18 9.29 5.29 12.20
C ILE A 18 10.38 4.36 12.74
N THR A 19 10.07 3.67 13.83
CA THR A 19 11.02 2.82 14.55
C THR A 19 10.63 1.36 14.47
N ALA A 20 11.61 0.52 14.18
CA ALA A 20 11.49 -0.93 14.32
C ALA A 20 12.31 -1.37 15.55
N MET A 21 11.75 -2.29 16.34
CA MET A 21 12.43 -2.85 17.51
C MET A 21 12.42 -4.37 17.44
N THR A 22 13.61 -4.96 17.51
CA THR A 22 13.78 -6.41 17.57
C THR A 22 14.05 -6.88 18.99
N GLY A 23 13.58 -8.07 19.32
CA GLY A 23 13.87 -8.70 20.60
C GLY A 23 13.55 -10.20 20.63
N ASP A 24 14.19 -10.90 21.56
CA ASP A 24 14.08 -12.34 21.74
C ASP A 24 13.59 -12.73 23.15
N GLY A 25 13.75 -11.87 24.14
CA GLY A 25 13.42 -12.13 25.53
C GLY A 25 12.13 -11.47 26.02
N VAL A 26 11.54 -12.04 27.07
CA VAL A 26 10.33 -11.48 27.73
C VAL A 26 10.52 -10.03 28.13
N ASN A 27 11.75 -9.64 28.51
CA ASN A 27 12.10 -8.28 28.88
C ASN A 27 12.04 -7.28 27.71
N ASP A 28 12.04 -7.76 26.47
CA ASP A 28 11.96 -6.93 25.28
C ASP A 28 10.50 -6.64 24.86
N ALA A 29 9.55 -7.40 25.34
CA ALA A 29 8.15 -7.28 24.97
C ALA A 29 7.58 -5.83 25.12
N PRO A 30 7.87 -5.06 26.20
CA PRO A 30 7.41 -3.69 26.30
C PRO A 30 8.01 -2.76 25.23
N SER A 31 9.29 -2.95 24.87
CA SER A 31 9.96 -2.14 23.85
C SER A 31 9.54 -2.53 22.42
N ILE A 32 9.32 -3.81 22.17
CA ILE A 32 8.74 -4.32 20.90
C ILE A 32 7.36 -3.70 20.70
N LYS A 33 6.49 -3.75 21.71
CA LYS A 33 5.13 -3.20 21.64
C LYS A 33 5.11 -1.67 21.54
N SER A 34 6.13 -0.97 21.99
CA SER A 34 6.21 0.49 21.93
C SER A 34 6.75 1.01 20.59
N ALA A 35 7.35 0.18 19.78
CA ALA A 35 7.82 0.53 18.44
C ALA A 35 6.65 0.68 17.45
N ASP A 36 6.92 1.27 16.30
CA ASP A 36 5.95 1.34 15.19
C ASP A 36 5.88 -0.01 14.48
N ILE A 37 6.98 -0.78 14.50
CA ILE A 37 7.06 -2.14 14.00
C ILE A 37 7.83 -2.97 15.03
N GLY A 38 7.12 -3.84 15.74
CA GLY A 38 7.69 -4.80 16.67
C GLY A 38 8.12 -6.07 15.94
N ILE A 39 9.36 -6.53 16.16
CA ILE A 39 9.92 -7.69 15.49
C ILE A 39 10.37 -8.72 16.55
N GLY A 40 9.76 -9.89 16.52
CA GLY A 40 10.14 -11.04 17.36
C GLY A 40 11.05 -12.01 16.62
N MET A 41 12.00 -12.61 17.34
CA MET A 41 12.82 -13.69 16.80
C MET A 41 12.00 -15.00 16.79
N GLY A 42 12.05 -15.76 15.70
CA GLY A 42 11.25 -16.97 15.51
C GLY A 42 11.88 -18.20 16.12
N ILE A 43 13.20 -18.32 16.07
CA ILE A 43 13.95 -19.46 16.62
C ILE A 43 14.30 -19.21 18.08
N THR A 44 14.99 -18.10 18.37
CA THR A 44 15.47 -17.78 19.72
C THR A 44 14.46 -17.04 20.58
N GLY A 45 13.42 -16.46 19.97
CA GLY A 45 12.42 -15.64 20.64
C GLY A 45 11.46 -16.46 21.49
N THR A 46 11.07 -15.88 22.64
CA THR A 46 10.04 -16.44 23.52
C THR A 46 8.64 -16.27 22.92
N ASP A 47 7.69 -17.09 23.34
CA ASP A 47 6.28 -16.95 22.91
C ASP A 47 5.70 -15.57 23.27
N VAL A 48 6.19 -14.97 24.35
CA VAL A 48 5.77 -13.62 24.76
C VAL A 48 6.18 -12.57 23.70
N THR A 49 7.43 -12.64 23.21
CA THR A 49 7.91 -11.72 22.17
C THR A 49 7.21 -11.95 20.86
N LYS A 50 6.97 -13.20 20.47
CA LYS A 50 6.24 -13.55 19.22
C LYS A 50 4.80 -13.05 19.26
N ASN A 51 4.13 -13.14 20.40
CA ASN A 51 2.73 -12.72 20.53
C ASN A 51 2.52 -11.20 20.55
N VAL A 52 3.54 -10.43 20.93
CA VAL A 52 3.46 -8.95 20.95
C VAL A 52 4.06 -8.29 19.70
N ALA A 53 4.78 -9.04 18.88
CA ALA A 53 5.43 -8.57 17.67
C ALA A 53 4.44 -8.47 16.51
N ASP A 54 4.65 -7.46 15.66
CA ASP A 54 3.92 -7.29 14.39
C ASP A 54 4.47 -8.23 13.31
N MET A 55 5.76 -8.58 13.41
CA MET A 55 6.48 -9.47 12.50
C MET A 55 7.31 -10.48 13.29
N VAL A 56 7.38 -11.71 12.81
CA VAL A 56 8.26 -12.76 13.38
C VAL A 56 9.25 -13.22 12.32
N LEU A 57 10.55 -13.11 12.62
CA LEU A 57 11.62 -13.59 11.75
C LEU A 57 11.81 -15.10 11.94
N THR A 58 11.40 -15.88 10.98
CA THR A 58 11.46 -17.36 11.05
C THR A 58 12.89 -17.93 10.98
N ASP A 59 13.82 -17.13 10.48
CA ASP A 59 15.24 -17.47 10.30
C ASP A 59 16.19 -16.71 11.26
N ASP A 60 15.64 -15.87 12.14
CA ASP A 60 16.38 -14.97 13.05
C ASP A 60 17.47 -14.13 12.35
N ASN A 61 17.30 -13.86 11.06
CA ASN A 61 18.27 -13.16 10.26
C ASN A 61 17.87 -11.68 10.03
N PHE A 62 18.71 -10.76 10.47
CA PHE A 62 18.48 -9.32 10.27
C PHE A 62 18.38 -8.89 8.80
N ALA A 63 19.06 -9.60 7.87
CA ALA A 63 18.95 -9.32 6.45
C ALA A 63 17.51 -9.50 5.93
N THR A 64 16.74 -10.41 6.54
CA THR A 64 15.33 -10.63 6.21
C THR A 64 14.46 -9.41 6.51
N ILE A 65 14.84 -8.57 7.49
CA ILE A 65 14.15 -7.30 7.75
C ILE A 65 14.27 -6.35 6.55
N VAL A 66 15.45 -6.30 5.92
CA VAL A 66 15.68 -5.45 4.73
C VAL A 66 14.78 -5.93 3.58
N ASN A 67 14.73 -7.24 3.35
CA ASN A 67 13.86 -7.84 2.35
C ASN A 67 12.38 -7.57 2.65
N ALA A 68 11.98 -7.63 3.92
CA ALA A 68 10.61 -7.30 4.33
C ALA A 68 10.26 -5.83 4.10
N VAL A 69 11.21 -4.91 4.28
CA VAL A 69 11.01 -3.49 3.95
C VAL A 69 10.85 -3.29 2.44
N GLU A 70 11.69 -3.95 1.64
CA GLU A 70 11.60 -3.91 0.18
C GLU A 70 10.24 -4.43 -0.30
N GLU A 71 9.84 -5.58 0.21
CA GLU A 71 8.55 -6.19 -0.12
C GLU A 71 7.36 -5.31 0.31
N GLY A 72 7.42 -4.72 1.50
CA GLY A 72 6.40 -3.78 1.97
C GLY A 72 6.28 -2.53 1.09
N ARG A 73 7.40 -2.01 0.60
CA ARG A 73 7.41 -0.90 -0.36
C ARG A 73 6.82 -1.30 -1.71
N ARG A 74 7.18 -2.48 -2.22
CA ARG A 74 6.61 -3.06 -3.44
C ARG A 74 5.10 -3.18 -3.34
N ILE A 75 4.61 -3.83 -2.28
CA ILE A 75 3.18 -4.02 -2.04
C ILE A 75 2.44 -2.67 -2.02
N TYR A 76 3.00 -1.68 -1.33
CA TYR A 76 2.38 -0.36 -1.26
C TYR A 76 2.31 0.33 -2.63
N ASP A 77 3.38 0.27 -3.42
CA ASP A 77 3.42 0.83 -4.78
C ASP A 77 2.39 0.14 -5.68
N ASN A 78 2.30 -1.19 -5.61
CA ASN A 78 1.34 -1.96 -6.39
C ASN A 78 -0.11 -1.67 -5.99
N ILE A 79 -0.39 -1.51 -4.68
CA ILE A 79 -1.70 -1.07 -4.20
C ILE A 79 -2.05 0.31 -4.79
N ARG A 80 -1.11 1.26 -4.81
CA ARG A 80 -1.34 2.58 -5.40
C ARG A 80 -1.65 2.51 -6.89
N LYS A 81 -0.90 1.71 -7.65
CA LYS A 81 -1.13 1.47 -9.09
C LYS A 81 -2.53 0.89 -9.33
N ALA A 82 -2.90 -0.13 -8.56
CA ALA A 82 -4.23 -0.76 -8.67
C ALA A 82 -5.37 0.22 -8.32
N ILE A 83 -5.21 1.01 -7.25
CA ILE A 83 -6.19 2.04 -6.87
C ILE A 83 -6.31 3.11 -7.97
N GLN A 84 -5.19 3.59 -8.50
CA GLN A 84 -5.19 4.57 -9.59
C GLN A 84 -5.96 4.04 -10.81
N PHE A 85 -5.67 2.81 -11.23
CA PHE A 85 -6.32 2.17 -12.35
C PHE A 85 -7.83 2.04 -12.11
N LEU A 86 -8.25 1.44 -10.98
CA LEU A 86 -9.66 1.21 -10.68
C LEU A 86 -10.45 2.52 -10.52
N LEU A 87 -9.90 3.50 -9.82
CA LEU A 87 -10.61 4.78 -9.66
C LEU A 87 -10.65 5.59 -10.95
N GLY A 88 -9.61 5.52 -11.78
CA GLY A 88 -9.57 6.15 -13.10
C GLY A 88 -10.61 5.55 -14.05
N SER A 89 -10.71 4.23 -14.08
CA SER A 89 -11.71 3.48 -14.87
C SER A 89 -13.14 3.83 -14.43
N ASN A 90 -13.43 3.71 -13.14
CA ASN A 90 -14.76 4.04 -12.59
C ASN A 90 -15.15 5.50 -12.84
N LEU A 91 -14.21 6.44 -12.71
CA LEU A 91 -14.46 7.84 -13.03
C LEU A 91 -14.80 8.02 -14.50
N ALA A 92 -14.09 7.34 -15.40
CA ALA A 92 -14.37 7.38 -16.84
C ALA A 92 -15.76 6.84 -17.16
N GLU A 93 -16.17 5.74 -16.56
CA GLU A 93 -17.53 5.17 -16.73
C GLU A 93 -18.61 6.17 -16.31
N VAL A 94 -18.47 6.74 -15.11
CA VAL A 94 -19.43 7.73 -14.60
C VAL A 94 -19.51 8.95 -15.51
N LEU A 95 -18.38 9.52 -15.95
CA LEU A 95 -18.35 10.67 -16.82
C LEU A 95 -18.89 10.37 -18.21
N ALA A 96 -18.58 9.19 -18.78
CA ALA A 96 -19.09 8.77 -20.09
C ALA A 96 -20.60 8.62 -20.06
N ILE A 97 -21.16 7.91 -19.07
CA ILE A 97 -22.59 7.73 -18.91
C ILE A 97 -23.32 9.07 -18.67
N PHE A 98 -22.76 9.90 -17.78
CA PHE A 98 -23.32 11.22 -17.50
C PHE A 98 -23.38 12.09 -18.76
N THR A 99 -22.28 12.15 -19.51
CA THR A 99 -22.21 12.93 -20.76
C THR A 99 -23.14 12.39 -21.83
N ALA A 100 -23.18 11.07 -22.04
CA ALA A 100 -24.08 10.44 -23.00
C ALA A 100 -25.56 10.70 -22.65
N THR A 101 -25.91 10.61 -21.36
CA THR A 101 -27.26 10.91 -20.88
C THR A 101 -27.67 12.37 -21.16
N LEU A 102 -26.77 13.33 -20.93
CA LEU A 102 -27.01 14.73 -21.25
C LEU A 102 -27.21 14.97 -22.76
N LEU A 103 -26.50 14.20 -23.59
CA LEU A 103 -26.62 14.27 -25.04
C LEU A 103 -27.81 13.45 -25.59
N GLY A 104 -28.53 12.72 -24.74
CA GLY A 104 -29.76 12.02 -25.09
C GLY A 104 -29.57 10.61 -25.69
N PHE A 105 -28.41 9.99 -25.47
CA PHE A 105 -28.18 8.61 -25.92
C PHE A 105 -27.64 7.72 -24.77
N THR A 106 -27.76 6.39 -24.96
CA THR A 106 -27.26 5.39 -24.01
C THR A 106 -25.98 4.76 -24.58
N ILE A 107 -24.84 5.01 -23.92
CA ILE A 107 -23.53 4.48 -24.34
C ILE A 107 -23.23 3.12 -23.73
N LEU A 108 -23.61 2.92 -22.46
CA LEU A 108 -23.40 1.69 -21.70
C LEU A 108 -24.69 1.30 -20.97
N GLU A 109 -25.04 0.03 -21.06
CA GLU A 109 -26.12 -0.56 -20.29
C GLU A 109 -25.59 -1.25 -19.03
N ALA A 110 -26.45 -1.53 -18.05
CA ALA A 110 -26.05 -2.14 -16.80
C ALA A 110 -25.26 -3.46 -16.94
N PRO A 111 -25.58 -4.39 -17.88
CA PRO A 111 -24.75 -5.57 -18.11
C PRO A 111 -23.34 -5.27 -18.61
N HIS A 112 -23.17 -4.21 -19.41
CA HIS A 112 -21.85 -3.80 -19.91
C HIS A 112 -21.00 -3.28 -18.76
N LEU A 113 -21.55 -2.46 -17.87
CA LEU A 113 -20.86 -1.96 -16.68
C LEU A 113 -20.44 -3.10 -15.75
N LEU A 114 -21.34 -4.06 -15.53
CA LEU A 114 -21.02 -5.22 -14.72
C LEU A 114 -19.88 -6.05 -15.32
N PHE A 115 -19.87 -6.24 -16.64
CA PHE A 115 -18.80 -6.95 -17.33
C PHE A 115 -17.46 -6.20 -17.25
N ILE A 116 -17.46 -4.89 -17.46
CA ILE A 116 -16.25 -4.05 -17.37
C ILE A 116 -15.66 -4.17 -15.97
N ASN A 117 -16.46 -3.90 -14.93
CA ASN A 117 -15.97 -3.89 -13.55
C ASN A 117 -15.53 -5.27 -13.06
N LEU A 118 -16.23 -6.34 -13.44
CA LEU A 118 -15.94 -7.69 -12.97
C LEU A 118 -14.80 -8.36 -13.75
N VAL A 119 -14.72 -8.15 -15.05
CA VAL A 119 -13.77 -8.86 -15.93
C VAL A 119 -12.66 -7.94 -16.38
N THR A 120 -13.01 -6.83 -17.02
CA THR A 120 -12.01 -5.95 -17.66
C THR A 120 -11.17 -5.19 -16.65
N ASP A 121 -11.70 -4.82 -15.49
CA ASP A 121 -10.97 -4.08 -14.47
C ASP A 121 -10.30 -5.00 -13.43
N CYS A 122 -10.93 -6.12 -13.09
CA CYS A 122 -10.42 -7.01 -12.06
C CYS A 122 -9.08 -7.66 -12.45
N PHE A 123 -8.95 -8.18 -13.67
CA PHE A 123 -7.72 -8.85 -14.10
C PHE A 123 -6.51 -7.92 -14.19
N PRO A 124 -6.57 -6.72 -14.80
CA PRO A 124 -5.46 -5.79 -14.76
C PRO A 124 -5.12 -5.32 -13.35
N ALA A 125 -6.11 -5.08 -12.48
CA ALA A 125 -5.85 -4.71 -11.08
C ALA A 125 -5.09 -5.81 -10.33
N LEU A 126 -5.43 -7.09 -10.55
CA LEU A 126 -4.67 -8.23 -10.01
C LEU A 126 -3.26 -8.30 -10.58
N ALA A 127 -3.08 -8.08 -11.88
CA ALA A 127 -1.77 -8.06 -12.52
C ALA A 127 -0.88 -6.96 -11.92
N LEU A 128 -1.41 -5.74 -11.76
CA LEU A 128 -0.71 -4.63 -11.10
C LEU A 128 -0.32 -4.97 -9.65
N GLY A 129 -1.18 -5.72 -8.93
CA GLY A 129 -0.90 -6.18 -7.57
C GLY A 129 0.26 -7.17 -7.47
N LEU A 130 0.60 -7.86 -8.58
CA LEU A 130 1.66 -8.87 -8.64
C LEU A 130 2.95 -8.37 -9.29
N GLU A 131 3.03 -7.09 -9.69
CA GLU A 131 4.22 -6.53 -10.31
C GLU A 131 5.46 -6.67 -9.41
N PRO A 132 6.65 -6.92 -9.99
CA PRO A 132 7.91 -6.91 -9.25
C PRO A 132 8.23 -5.51 -8.72
N ALA A 133 9.14 -5.44 -7.73
CA ALA A 133 9.62 -4.17 -7.21
C ALA A 133 10.33 -3.35 -8.30
N GLU A 134 10.11 -2.03 -8.28
CA GLU A 134 10.87 -1.11 -9.12
C GLU A 134 12.35 -1.11 -8.69
N PRO A 135 13.31 -0.97 -9.64
CA PRO A 135 14.74 -1.04 -9.33
C PRO A 135 15.22 -0.02 -8.29
N ASP A 136 14.51 1.09 -8.14
CA ASP A 136 14.84 2.19 -7.23
C ASP A 136 14.12 2.09 -5.87
N THR A 137 13.30 1.07 -5.63
CA THR A 137 12.43 0.94 -4.45
C THR A 137 13.20 1.15 -3.14
N MET A 138 14.40 0.59 -3.01
CA MET A 138 15.23 0.73 -1.80
C MET A 138 16.09 2.00 -1.79
N HIS A 139 16.23 2.71 -2.91
CA HIS A 139 17.00 3.96 -2.99
C HIS A 139 16.14 5.19 -2.71
N ARG A 140 14.83 5.06 -2.72
CA ARG A 140 13.89 6.14 -2.39
C ARG A 140 13.95 6.47 -0.90
N PRO A 141 13.83 7.77 -0.52
CA PRO A 141 13.73 8.15 0.88
C PRO A 141 12.49 7.51 1.52
N PRO A 142 12.50 7.32 2.85
CA PRO A 142 11.31 6.91 3.58
C PRO A 142 10.14 7.87 3.33
N ARG A 143 8.95 7.31 3.19
CA ARG A 143 7.71 8.09 3.06
C ARG A 143 7.41 8.83 4.37
N ASP A 144 6.80 10.03 4.28
CA ASP A 144 6.30 10.73 5.46
C ASP A 144 5.12 9.92 6.07
N SER A 145 5.09 9.80 7.38
CA SER A 145 4.02 9.09 8.11
C SER A 145 2.63 9.75 7.94
N ARG A 146 2.61 11.01 7.49
CA ARG A 146 1.37 11.76 7.20
C ARG A 146 0.88 11.61 5.77
N ASP A 147 1.67 10.97 4.90
CA ASP A 147 1.27 10.74 3.53
C ASP A 147 0.09 9.77 3.46
N THR A 148 -0.92 10.18 2.72
CA THR A 148 -2.07 9.32 2.37
C THR A 148 -1.78 8.57 1.06
N ILE A 149 -2.63 7.63 0.71
CA ILE A 149 -2.55 6.93 -0.59
C ILE A 149 -2.59 7.93 -1.76
N PHE A 150 -3.32 9.03 -1.61
CA PHE A 150 -3.46 10.07 -2.63
C PHE A 150 -2.31 11.08 -2.67
N SER A 151 -1.36 11.02 -1.74
CA SER A 151 -0.18 11.89 -1.74
C SER A 151 0.67 11.65 -3.00
N GLY A 152 1.46 12.68 -3.39
CA GLY A 152 2.32 12.59 -4.57
C GLY A 152 1.59 12.71 -5.91
N GLY A 153 0.38 13.30 -5.94
CA GLY A 153 -0.32 13.62 -7.18
C GLY A 153 -1.27 12.55 -7.70
N LEU A 154 -1.42 11.41 -7.02
CA LEU A 154 -2.28 10.31 -7.48
C LEU A 154 -3.72 10.76 -7.81
N GLY A 155 -4.29 11.68 -7.03
CA GLY A 155 -5.61 12.22 -7.30
C GLY A 155 -5.71 12.96 -8.64
N VAL A 156 -4.67 13.71 -9.00
CA VAL A 156 -4.59 14.42 -10.30
C VAL A 156 -4.47 13.39 -11.43
N ASP A 157 -3.65 12.37 -11.25
CA ASP A 157 -3.46 11.30 -12.24
C ASP A 157 -4.76 10.54 -12.51
N ILE A 158 -5.54 10.24 -11.45
CA ILE A 158 -6.87 9.59 -11.55
C ILE A 158 -7.82 10.46 -12.38
N VAL A 159 -7.89 11.77 -12.10
CA VAL A 159 -8.78 12.69 -12.85
C VAL A 159 -8.33 12.79 -14.30
N TYR A 160 -7.03 12.96 -14.54
CA TYR A 160 -6.49 13.01 -15.90
C TYR A 160 -6.80 11.74 -16.69
N GLN A 161 -6.55 10.57 -16.11
CA GLN A 161 -6.82 9.27 -16.71
C GLN A 161 -8.32 9.07 -16.98
N GLY A 162 -9.18 9.40 -16.00
CA GLY A 162 -10.62 9.31 -16.14
C GLY A 162 -11.16 10.19 -17.27
N LEU A 163 -10.69 11.44 -17.37
CA LEU A 163 -11.08 12.33 -18.46
C LEU A 163 -10.58 11.84 -19.83
N LEU A 164 -9.33 11.38 -19.91
CA LEU A 164 -8.77 10.85 -21.15
C LEU A 164 -9.58 9.67 -21.67
N VAL A 165 -9.85 8.69 -20.81
CA VAL A 165 -10.63 7.49 -21.19
C VAL A 165 -12.06 7.88 -21.55
N THR A 166 -12.69 8.82 -20.83
CA THR A 166 -14.02 9.35 -21.18
C THR A 166 -14.06 9.90 -22.59
N VAL A 167 -13.10 10.77 -22.94
CA VAL A 167 -13.03 11.37 -24.28
C VAL A 167 -12.85 10.29 -25.35
N LEU A 168 -11.94 9.33 -25.12
CA LEU A 168 -11.72 8.23 -26.05
C LEU A 168 -12.97 7.36 -26.23
N THR A 169 -13.67 7.06 -25.15
CA THR A 169 -14.92 6.27 -25.19
C THR A 169 -16.02 7.00 -25.97
N LEU A 170 -16.23 8.28 -25.69
CA LEU A 170 -17.25 9.08 -26.38
C LEU A 170 -16.91 9.34 -27.86
N THR A 171 -15.65 9.40 -28.22
CA THR A 171 -15.23 9.59 -29.62
C THR A 171 -15.23 8.31 -30.42
N SER A 172 -15.19 7.15 -29.79
CA SER A 172 -15.24 5.83 -30.44
C SER A 172 -16.66 5.34 -30.68
N TYR A 173 -17.64 5.96 -30.05
CA TYR A 173 -19.07 5.67 -30.17
C TYR A 173 -19.68 6.45 -31.35
#